data_01a35e15cf71c1f59689dc49b5b115ab
#
_entry.id   01a35e15cf71c1f59689dc49b5b115ab
#
_cell.length_a   1.000
_cell.length_b   1.000
_cell.length_c   1.000
_cell.angle_alpha   90.00
_cell.angle_beta   90.00
_cell.angle_gamma   90.00
#
_symmetry.space_group_name_H-M   'P 1'
#
loop_
_entity.id
_entity.type
_entity.pdbx_description
1 polymer ?
#
loop_
_entity_poly.entity_id
_entity_poly.type
_entity_poly.pdbx_seq_one_letter_code
_entity_poly.pdbx_strand_id
1 'polypeptide(L)'
;MPVAVACIALVIGACSSGGGGATGPGRPTTAPAPVPAPLTTGGPPPTFARTTADLKVSRLIDVREGMSKTALFRAATDVLSSKYSVDVSDAKAGFLMTPWQASFSRAGMPDLRYRTRVIVRFVGEDWKQVLVRAEANWQRDDEWDVGVDNALLEEVANDMKAKIGKRTPG
;
A
#
# COMPACT_ATOMS: atom_id res chain seq x y z
N MET A 1 -38.30 -14.90 14.74
CA MET A 1 -37.99 -15.56 13.45
C MET A 1 -36.63 -16.22 13.60
N PRO A 2 -36.50 -17.53 13.57
CA PRO A 2 -35.24 -18.21 13.81
C PRO A 2 -34.41 -18.31 12.55
N VAL A 3 -33.11 -18.01 12.68
CA VAL A 3 -32.07 -18.13 11.65
C VAL A 3 -31.59 -19.59 11.63
N ALA A 4 -31.73 -20.24 10.48
CA ALA A 4 -31.27 -21.60 10.26
C ALA A 4 -29.74 -21.61 10.02
N VAL A 5 -29.04 -22.40 10.84
CA VAL A 5 -27.63 -22.73 10.68
C VAL A 5 -27.51 -23.95 9.79
N ALA A 6 -26.88 -23.82 8.63
CA ALA A 6 -26.59 -24.95 7.74
C ALA A 6 -25.19 -25.52 8.07
N CYS A 7 -25.16 -26.74 8.60
CA CYS A 7 -23.95 -27.54 8.76
C CYS A 7 -23.55 -28.16 7.41
N ILE A 8 -22.33 -27.86 6.92
CA ILE A 8 -21.73 -28.56 5.78
C ILE A 8 -20.83 -29.67 6.31
N ALA A 9 -21.17 -30.91 5.99
CA ALA A 9 -20.43 -32.12 6.35
C ALA A 9 -19.16 -32.28 5.50
N LEU A 10 -18.04 -32.52 6.18
CA LEU A 10 -16.75 -32.85 5.60
C LEU A 10 -16.72 -34.34 5.22
N VAL A 11 -16.54 -34.65 3.93
CA VAL A 11 -16.32 -36.02 3.45
C VAL A 11 -14.82 -36.28 3.39
N ILE A 12 -14.34 -37.15 4.26
CA ILE A 12 -12.97 -37.66 4.26
C ILE A 12 -12.91 -38.87 3.37
N GLY A 13 -12.28 -38.79 2.21
CA GLY A 13 -11.97 -39.89 1.32
C GLY A 13 -10.60 -40.47 1.62
N ALA A 14 -10.55 -41.64 2.26
CA ALA A 14 -9.36 -42.45 2.38
C ALA A 14 -9.23 -43.35 1.15
N CYS A 15 -8.10 -43.34 0.45
CA CYS A 15 -7.70 -44.37 -0.49
C CYS A 15 -6.36 -44.98 -0.08
N SER A 16 -6.43 -46.27 0.15
CA SER A 16 -5.34 -47.14 0.60
C SER A 16 -4.45 -47.64 -0.52
N SER A 17 -3.20 -47.79 -0.18
CA SER A 17 -2.24 -48.85 -0.48
C SER A 17 -2.25 -49.57 -1.85
N GLY A 18 -1.15 -49.46 -2.56
CA GLY A 18 -0.71 -50.40 -3.59
C GLY A 18 0.80 -50.49 -3.57
N GLY A 19 1.33 -51.58 -3.00
CA GLY A 19 2.75 -51.88 -3.03
C GLY A 19 3.19 -52.39 -4.42
N GLY A 20 4.40 -52.04 -4.80
CA GLY A 20 5.06 -52.56 -6.01
C GLY A 20 6.53 -52.18 -5.97
N GLY A 21 7.34 -53.08 -5.48
CA GLY A 21 8.79 -52.99 -5.54
C GLY A 21 9.29 -53.15 -6.98
N ALA A 22 10.03 -52.17 -7.45
CA ALA A 22 10.92 -52.30 -8.61
C ALA A 22 12.24 -51.60 -8.27
N THR A 23 13.26 -52.42 -8.07
CA THR A 23 14.66 -52.00 -8.05
C THR A 23 15.06 -51.53 -9.45
N GLY A 24 14.96 -50.23 -9.69
CA GLY A 24 15.47 -49.55 -10.88
C GLY A 24 16.81 -48.89 -10.58
N PRO A 25 17.73 -48.81 -11.59
CA PRO A 25 19.08 -48.25 -11.41
C PRO A 25 19.01 -46.79 -11.05
N GLY A 26 19.94 -46.42 -10.13
CA GLY A 26 20.01 -45.17 -9.43
C GLY A 26 19.73 -43.92 -10.27
N ARG A 27 18.63 -43.25 -9.92
CA ARG A 27 18.33 -41.92 -10.40
C ARG A 27 19.34 -40.95 -9.82
N PRO A 28 20.08 -40.18 -10.65
CA PRO A 28 20.99 -39.18 -10.08
C PRO A 28 20.22 -38.26 -9.18
N THR A 29 20.61 -38.21 -7.92
CA THR A 29 20.10 -37.26 -6.93
C THR A 29 20.49 -35.88 -7.40
N THR A 30 19.60 -35.20 -8.10
CA THR A 30 19.78 -33.79 -8.45
C THR A 30 19.81 -33.04 -7.12
N ALA A 31 20.97 -32.52 -6.78
CA ALA A 31 21.11 -31.64 -5.63
C ALA A 31 20.06 -30.52 -5.73
N PRO A 32 19.39 -30.15 -4.64
CA PRO A 32 18.45 -29.03 -4.68
C PRO A 32 19.18 -27.81 -5.22
N ALA A 33 18.56 -27.15 -6.22
CA ALA A 33 19.11 -25.91 -6.75
C ALA A 33 19.40 -24.94 -5.59
N PRO A 34 20.56 -24.27 -5.60
CA PRO A 34 20.90 -23.33 -4.56
C PRO A 34 19.76 -22.31 -4.45
N VAL A 35 19.19 -22.22 -3.26
CA VAL A 35 18.23 -21.17 -2.92
C VAL A 35 18.93 -19.85 -3.24
N PRO A 36 18.36 -18.99 -4.12
CA PRO A 36 18.98 -17.71 -4.41
C PRO A 36 19.16 -16.97 -3.10
N ALA A 37 20.43 -16.62 -2.81
CA ALA A 37 20.74 -15.83 -1.63
C ALA A 37 19.86 -14.57 -1.63
N PRO A 38 19.30 -14.17 -0.49
CA PRO A 38 18.53 -12.94 -0.41
C PRO A 38 19.40 -11.81 -0.97
N LEU A 39 18.86 -11.03 -1.88
CA LEU A 39 19.53 -9.86 -2.48
C LEU A 39 19.76 -8.82 -1.38
N THR A 40 20.86 -8.95 -0.65
CA THR A 40 21.21 -8.20 0.56
C THR A 40 21.98 -6.91 0.28
N THR A 41 22.00 -6.37 -0.93
CA THR A 41 22.79 -5.18 -1.26
C THR A 41 22.01 -4.14 -2.05
N GLY A 42 20.82 -3.75 -1.55
CA GLY A 42 20.13 -2.59 -2.08
C GLY A 42 19.94 -1.57 -0.96
N GLY A 43 20.47 -0.37 -1.13
CA GLY A 43 20.06 0.79 -0.34
C GLY A 43 18.55 1.05 -0.48
N PRO A 44 18.01 2.06 0.22
CA PRO A 44 16.62 2.43 0.10
C PRO A 44 16.28 2.76 -1.35
N PRO A 45 15.01 2.62 -1.76
CA PRO A 45 14.56 3.08 -3.07
C PRO A 45 14.94 4.55 -3.29
N PRO A 46 15.24 4.98 -4.53
CA PRO A 46 15.63 6.36 -4.81
C PRO A 46 14.53 7.38 -4.50
N THR A 47 13.28 6.93 -4.36
CA THR A 47 12.12 7.74 -3.96
C THR A 47 12.05 7.98 -2.46
N PHE A 48 12.74 7.16 -1.66
CA PHE A 48 12.77 7.30 -0.21
C PHE A 48 13.67 8.45 0.22
N ALA A 49 13.12 9.36 0.99
CA ALA A 49 13.87 10.39 1.68
C ALA A 49 13.64 10.27 3.19
N ARG A 50 14.74 10.11 3.94
CA ARG A 50 14.67 10.10 5.40
C ARG A 50 14.13 11.43 5.89
N THR A 51 13.23 11.42 6.88
CA THR A 51 12.69 12.64 7.47
C THR A 51 13.81 13.44 8.15
N THR A 52 14.01 14.68 7.68
CA THR A 52 14.90 15.67 8.27
C THR A 52 14.09 16.95 8.53
N ALA A 53 14.63 17.88 9.31
CA ALA A 53 13.95 19.14 9.64
C ALA A 53 13.55 19.95 8.39
N ASP A 54 14.35 19.89 7.33
CA ASP A 54 14.15 20.66 6.10
C ASP A 54 13.30 19.96 5.04
N LEU A 55 12.96 18.68 5.25
CA LEU A 55 12.21 17.91 4.28
C LEU A 55 10.72 18.26 4.33
N LYS A 56 10.15 18.66 3.19
CA LYS A 56 8.71 18.83 3.03
C LYS A 56 8.03 17.46 2.98
N VAL A 57 7.57 16.98 4.12
CA VAL A 57 6.92 15.66 4.28
C VAL A 57 5.46 15.62 3.81
N SER A 58 4.94 16.73 3.29
CA SER A 58 3.55 16.87 2.86
C SER A 58 3.38 17.88 1.74
N ARG A 59 2.24 17.78 1.03
CA ARG A 59 1.76 18.80 0.09
C ARG A 59 0.44 19.35 0.58
N LEU A 60 0.32 20.66 0.57
CA LEU A 60 -0.92 21.37 0.85
C LEU A 60 -1.51 21.85 -0.48
N ILE A 61 -2.78 21.53 -0.71
CA ILE A 61 -3.48 21.81 -1.96
C ILE A 61 -4.71 22.65 -1.63
N ASP A 62 -4.82 23.82 -2.25
CA ASP A 62 -6.02 24.65 -2.14
C ASP A 62 -7.17 23.98 -2.90
N VAL A 63 -8.31 23.84 -2.24
CA VAL A 63 -9.48 23.17 -2.74
C VAL A 63 -10.31 24.12 -3.60
N ARG A 64 -10.96 23.58 -4.62
CA ARG A 64 -11.88 24.31 -5.50
C ARG A 64 -13.07 24.86 -4.72
N GLU A 65 -13.35 26.13 -4.91
CA GLU A 65 -14.52 26.80 -4.33
C GLU A 65 -15.84 26.20 -4.85
N GLY A 66 -16.89 26.26 -4.03
CA GLY A 66 -18.22 25.81 -4.38
C GLY A 66 -18.49 24.30 -4.24
N MET A 67 -17.50 23.51 -3.86
CA MET A 67 -17.72 22.09 -3.55
C MET A 67 -18.15 21.91 -2.08
N SER A 68 -19.18 21.08 -1.85
CA SER A 68 -19.56 20.70 -0.49
C SER A 68 -18.52 19.76 0.13
N LYS A 69 -18.43 19.74 1.47
CA LYS A 69 -17.53 18.79 2.19
C LYS A 69 -17.75 17.33 1.78
N THR A 70 -19.01 16.93 1.61
CA THR A 70 -19.36 15.58 1.16
C THR A 70 -18.83 15.29 -0.25
N ALA A 71 -18.96 16.25 -1.18
CA ALA A 71 -18.47 16.11 -2.54
C ALA A 71 -16.93 16.06 -2.57
N LEU A 72 -16.26 16.89 -1.77
CA LEU A 72 -14.81 16.89 -1.62
C LEU A 72 -14.30 15.57 -1.06
N PHE A 73 -14.91 15.07 0.01
CA PHE A 73 -14.52 13.82 0.64
C PHE A 73 -14.69 12.64 -0.31
N ARG A 74 -15.85 12.57 -0.99
CA ARG A 74 -16.11 11.53 -2.00
C ARG A 74 -15.07 11.57 -3.11
N ALA A 75 -14.77 12.74 -3.66
CA ALA A 75 -13.80 12.89 -4.74
C ALA A 75 -12.38 12.49 -4.30
N ALA A 76 -11.99 12.83 -3.07
CA ALA A 76 -10.70 12.38 -2.51
C ALA A 76 -10.66 10.87 -2.27
N THR A 77 -11.76 10.28 -1.79
CA THR A 77 -11.87 8.82 -1.64
C THR A 77 -11.78 8.13 -2.99
N ASP A 78 -12.46 8.64 -4.03
CA ASP A 78 -12.39 8.09 -5.39
C ASP A 78 -10.96 8.12 -5.95
N VAL A 79 -10.20 9.20 -5.70
CA VAL A 79 -8.78 9.30 -6.11
C VAL A 79 -7.95 8.21 -5.45
N LEU A 80 -8.06 8.05 -4.13
CA LEU A 80 -7.28 7.04 -3.42
C LEU A 80 -7.71 5.63 -3.81
N SER A 81 -9.00 5.33 -3.79
CA SER A 81 -9.53 3.99 -4.03
C SER A 81 -9.35 3.51 -5.48
N SER A 82 -9.06 4.41 -6.42
CA SER A 82 -8.73 4.03 -7.80
C SER A 82 -7.39 3.31 -7.93
N LYS A 83 -6.47 3.51 -6.99
CA LYS A 83 -5.10 2.96 -7.02
C LYS A 83 -4.71 2.20 -5.77
N TYR A 84 -5.32 2.52 -4.63
CA TYR A 84 -4.94 1.99 -3.31
C TYR A 84 -6.18 1.52 -2.54
N SER A 85 -6.00 0.53 -1.69
CA SER A 85 -7.02 0.23 -0.67
C SER A 85 -7.08 1.36 0.35
N VAL A 86 -8.27 1.69 0.84
CA VAL A 86 -8.46 2.66 1.93
C VAL A 86 -8.77 1.88 3.21
N ASP A 87 -7.96 2.07 4.25
CA ASP A 87 -8.08 1.39 5.54
C ASP A 87 -8.92 2.21 6.52
N VAL A 88 -8.62 3.51 6.62
CA VAL A 88 -9.36 4.43 7.47
C VAL A 88 -10.03 5.49 6.63
N SER A 89 -11.34 5.67 6.84
CA SER A 89 -12.17 6.67 6.16
C SER A 89 -13.10 7.33 7.16
N ASP A 90 -12.78 8.57 7.56
CA ASP A 90 -13.59 9.37 8.47
C ASP A 90 -14.07 10.64 7.76
N ALA A 91 -15.30 10.58 7.25
CA ALA A 91 -15.91 11.71 6.55
C ALA A 91 -16.20 12.91 7.47
N LYS A 92 -16.38 12.70 8.78
CA LYS A 92 -16.63 13.77 9.73
C LYS A 92 -15.35 14.56 10.05
N ALA A 93 -14.24 13.83 10.24
CA ALA A 93 -12.94 14.42 10.49
C ALA A 93 -12.24 14.89 9.19
N GLY A 94 -12.73 14.49 8.01
CA GLY A 94 -12.09 14.75 6.73
C GLY A 94 -10.74 14.03 6.60
N PHE A 95 -10.69 12.77 7.03
CA PHE A 95 -9.46 12.00 7.11
C PHE A 95 -9.57 10.69 6.33
N LEU A 96 -8.54 10.38 5.51
CA LEU A 96 -8.38 9.14 4.78
C LEU A 96 -6.97 8.62 4.98
N MET A 97 -6.82 7.30 5.11
CA MET A 97 -5.51 6.66 5.21
C MET A 97 -5.55 5.29 4.52
N THR A 98 -4.48 4.97 3.79
CA THR A 98 -4.27 3.63 3.25
C THR A 98 -3.56 2.74 4.28
N PRO A 99 -3.70 1.40 4.18
CA PRO A 99 -2.83 0.52 4.96
C PRO A 99 -1.38 0.67 4.50
N TRP A 100 -0.45 0.15 5.29
CA TRP A 100 0.92 -0.03 4.84
C TRP A 100 0.97 -1.05 3.70
N GLN A 101 1.57 -0.65 2.59
CA GLN A 101 1.76 -1.51 1.42
C GLN A 101 3.24 -1.74 1.17
N ALA A 102 3.62 -3.00 0.97
CA ALA A 102 4.96 -3.33 0.52
C ALA A 102 5.16 -2.83 -0.91
N SER A 103 6.28 -2.20 -1.16
CA SER A 103 6.67 -1.80 -2.50
C SER A 103 7.15 -3.02 -3.31
N PHE A 104 7.00 -2.95 -4.62
CA PHE A 104 7.55 -3.97 -5.51
C PHE A 104 8.97 -3.60 -5.93
N SER A 105 9.87 -4.56 -5.88
CA SER A 105 11.21 -4.43 -6.46
C SER A 105 11.11 -4.26 -7.99
N ARG A 106 12.23 -3.87 -8.62
CA ARG A 106 12.30 -3.79 -10.10
C ARG A 106 11.97 -5.12 -10.80
N ALA A 107 12.08 -6.24 -10.10
CA ALA A 107 11.72 -7.56 -10.61
C ALA A 107 10.23 -7.91 -10.42
N GLY A 108 9.40 -6.97 -9.96
CA GLY A 108 7.98 -7.21 -9.69
C GLY A 108 7.71 -8.01 -8.42
N MET A 109 8.74 -8.29 -7.60
CA MET A 109 8.61 -8.97 -6.32
C MET A 109 8.42 -7.94 -5.19
N PRO A 110 7.59 -8.24 -4.17
CA PRO A 110 7.44 -7.34 -3.05
C PRO A 110 8.78 -7.17 -2.31
N ASP A 111 9.20 -5.93 -2.12
CA ASP A 111 10.31 -5.60 -1.22
C ASP A 111 9.74 -5.43 0.20
N LEU A 112 9.84 -6.46 1.00
CA LEU A 112 9.31 -6.47 2.37
C LEU A 112 10.05 -5.49 3.30
N ARG A 113 11.21 -4.98 2.89
CA ARG A 113 11.97 -3.99 3.64
C ARG A 113 11.53 -2.56 3.35
N TYR A 114 10.66 -2.37 2.37
CA TYR A 114 10.13 -1.05 2.03
C TYR A 114 8.61 -1.07 2.02
N ARG A 115 8.02 -0.18 2.80
CA ARG A 115 6.57 -0.02 2.85
C ARG A 115 6.19 1.44 2.84
N THR A 116 5.06 1.73 2.22
CA THR A 116 4.52 3.09 2.09
C THR A 116 3.06 3.12 2.51
N ARG A 117 2.58 4.29 2.92
CA ARG A 117 1.15 4.60 3.07
C ARG A 117 0.86 6.04 2.73
N VAL A 118 -0.36 6.29 2.31
CA VAL A 118 -0.86 7.63 2.00
C VAL A 118 -1.82 8.09 3.09
N ILE A 119 -1.68 9.35 3.50
CA ILE A 119 -2.57 10.03 4.43
C ILE A 119 -3.08 11.29 3.73
N VAL A 120 -4.40 11.46 3.74
CA VAL A 120 -5.09 12.65 3.24
C VAL A 120 -5.92 13.24 4.36
N ARG A 121 -5.78 14.53 4.61
CA ARG A 121 -6.53 15.24 5.64
C ARG A 121 -7.00 16.59 5.15
N PHE A 122 -8.29 16.87 5.24
CA PHE A 122 -8.83 18.19 5.03
C PHE A 122 -8.51 19.10 6.21
N VAL A 123 -8.13 20.34 5.90
CA VAL A 123 -7.63 21.31 6.89
C VAL A 123 -8.65 22.43 7.09
N GLY A 124 -8.83 22.79 8.37
CA GLY A 124 -9.78 23.84 8.78
C GLY A 124 -11.24 23.40 8.76
N GLU A 125 -12.09 24.21 9.38
CA GLU A 125 -13.52 23.90 9.47
C GLU A 125 -14.18 23.89 8.08
N ASP A 126 -13.78 24.77 7.17
CA ASP A 126 -14.38 24.92 5.85
C ASP A 126 -13.77 24.01 4.79
N TRP A 127 -12.76 23.20 5.13
CA TRP A 127 -12.03 22.32 4.20
C TRP A 127 -11.49 23.04 2.95
N LYS A 128 -10.97 24.26 3.15
CA LYS A 128 -10.37 25.05 2.04
C LYS A 128 -9.08 24.47 1.51
N GLN A 129 -8.47 23.58 2.26
CA GLN A 129 -7.21 22.96 1.90
C GLN A 129 -7.25 21.47 2.22
N VAL A 130 -6.48 20.70 1.46
CA VAL A 130 -6.20 19.29 1.74
C VAL A 130 -4.71 19.07 1.86
N LEU A 131 -4.31 18.39 2.93
CA LEU A 131 -2.94 17.98 3.19
C LEU A 131 -2.78 16.52 2.73
N VAL A 132 -1.78 16.28 1.90
CA VAL A 132 -1.39 14.95 1.42
C VAL A 132 -0.01 14.61 2.00
N ARG A 133 0.14 13.40 2.53
CA ARG A 133 1.41 12.83 2.99
C ARG A 133 1.59 11.44 2.40
N ALA A 134 2.83 11.09 2.04
CA ALA A 134 3.21 9.74 1.67
C ALA A 134 4.32 9.26 2.62
N GLU A 135 3.92 8.62 3.70
CA GLU A 135 4.86 8.06 4.66
C GLU A 135 5.52 6.82 4.09
N ALA A 136 6.82 6.68 4.33
CA ALA A 136 7.60 5.54 3.91
C ALA A 136 8.47 5.04 5.07
N ASN A 137 8.60 3.73 5.17
CA ASN A 137 9.53 3.10 6.09
C ASN A 137 10.43 2.16 5.29
N TRP A 138 11.73 2.25 5.55
CA TRP A 138 12.72 1.34 4.98
C TRP A 138 13.47 0.62 6.10
N GLN A 139 13.50 -0.70 6.01
CA GLN A 139 14.18 -1.54 6.98
C GLN A 139 15.66 -1.68 6.61
N ARG A 140 16.52 -1.24 7.52
CA ARG A 140 17.95 -1.45 7.48
C ARG A 140 18.32 -2.29 8.70
N ASP A 141 18.88 -3.45 8.43
CA ASP A 141 19.12 -4.46 9.46
C ASP A 141 17.79 -4.81 10.17
N ASP A 142 17.67 -4.65 11.45
CA ASP A 142 16.44 -4.89 12.20
C ASP A 142 15.67 -3.59 12.57
N GLU A 143 16.13 -2.43 12.09
CA GLU A 143 15.55 -1.14 12.40
C GLU A 143 14.78 -0.54 11.22
N TRP A 144 13.71 0.19 11.52
CA TRP A 144 12.93 0.92 10.53
C TRP A 144 13.35 2.39 10.48
N ASP A 145 13.95 2.80 9.37
CA ASP A 145 14.11 4.21 9.03
C ASP A 145 12.76 4.79 8.59
N VAL A 146 12.38 5.90 9.21
CA VAL A 146 11.13 6.61 8.89
C VAL A 146 11.43 7.74 7.91
N GLY A 147 10.61 7.85 6.89
CA GLY A 147 10.80 8.84 5.84
C GLY A 147 9.54 9.09 5.03
N VAL A 148 9.75 9.58 3.82
CA VAL A 148 8.73 9.94 2.84
C VAL A 148 9.08 9.28 1.51
N ASP A 149 8.09 8.80 0.80
CA ASP A 149 8.22 8.48 -0.62
C ASP A 149 7.84 9.72 -1.45
N ASN A 150 8.86 10.40 -2.00
CA ASN A 150 8.63 11.64 -2.74
C ASN A 150 7.87 11.41 -4.06
N ALA A 151 8.11 10.30 -4.74
CA ALA A 151 7.41 10.01 -5.99
C ALA A 151 5.93 9.74 -5.74
N LEU A 152 5.61 8.95 -4.73
CA LEU A 152 4.24 8.68 -4.30
C LEU A 152 3.54 9.95 -3.82
N LEU A 153 4.26 10.80 -3.05
CA LEU A 153 3.72 12.07 -2.57
C LEU A 153 3.32 12.99 -3.73
N GLU A 154 4.20 13.17 -4.72
CA GLU A 154 3.92 13.99 -5.89
C GLU A 154 2.80 13.41 -6.75
N GLU A 155 2.80 12.10 -6.97
CA GLU A 155 1.75 11.41 -7.73
C GLU A 155 0.37 11.68 -7.11
N VAL A 156 0.20 11.34 -5.84
CA VAL A 156 -1.09 11.51 -5.15
C VAL A 156 -1.48 12.97 -5.04
N ALA A 157 -0.53 13.88 -4.78
CA ALA A 157 -0.81 15.30 -4.72
C ALA A 157 -1.28 15.85 -6.07
N ASN A 158 -0.70 15.42 -7.18
CA ASN A 158 -1.12 15.81 -8.52
C ASN A 158 -2.51 15.28 -8.86
N ASP A 159 -2.82 14.04 -8.52
CA ASP A 159 -4.14 13.46 -8.71
C ASP A 159 -5.21 14.19 -7.88
N MET A 160 -4.92 14.49 -6.62
CA MET A 160 -5.79 15.31 -5.77
C MET A 160 -5.99 16.71 -6.34
N LYS A 161 -4.92 17.38 -6.77
CA LYS A 161 -4.98 18.70 -7.38
C LYS A 161 -5.83 18.69 -8.66
N ALA A 162 -5.68 17.70 -9.51
CA ALA A 162 -6.48 17.56 -10.72
C ALA A 162 -7.99 17.38 -10.42
N LYS A 163 -8.32 16.59 -9.40
CA LYS A 163 -9.69 16.24 -9.05
C LYS A 163 -10.41 17.32 -8.26
N ILE A 164 -9.79 17.83 -7.21
CA ILE A 164 -10.41 18.75 -6.24
C ILE A 164 -9.69 20.09 -6.08
N GLY A 165 -8.50 20.24 -6.66
CA GLY A 165 -7.72 21.47 -6.53
C GLY A 165 -8.33 22.67 -7.22
N LYS A 166 -7.97 23.87 -6.75
CA LYS A 166 -8.32 25.14 -7.39
C LYS A 166 -7.69 25.18 -8.79
N ARG A 167 -8.51 25.47 -9.80
CA ARG A 167 -8.01 25.66 -11.17
C ARG A 167 -7.30 26.98 -11.23
N THR A 168 -6.06 26.99 -11.72
CA THR A 168 -5.38 28.24 -12.08
C THR A 168 -6.06 28.74 -13.35
N PRO A 169 -6.59 29.99 -13.39
CA PRO A 169 -7.04 30.56 -14.64
C PRO A 169 -5.85 30.62 -15.58
N GLY A 170 -6.00 30.04 -16.78
CA GLY A 170 -5.02 30.13 -17.87
C GLY A 170 -4.99 31.53 -18.46
#